data_4d3f5d0ef50b6c62face19677fd85b70
#
_entry.id   4d3f5d0ef50b6c62face19677fd85b70
#
_cell.length_a   1.000
_cell.length_b   1.000
_cell.length_c   1.000
_cell.angle_alpha   90.00
_cell.angle_beta   90.00
_cell.angle_gamma   90.00
#
_symmetry.space_group_name_H-M   'P 1'
#
loop_
_entity.id
_entity.type
_entity.pdbx_description
1 polymer ?
#
loop_
_entity_poly.entity_id
_entity_poly.type
_entity_poly.pdbx_seq_one_letter_code
_entity_poly.pdbx_strand_id
1 'polypeptide(L)'
;DHRDLHSFPTRRSSDLIIPNFFFIFMMFITLGVGIFKYFTGSLGTVTNPPEMIHLHDTVAIITPFLILHAFSSGTAALTGIEAISTGITAFKEPRSKNAAITLTWMASILLTVFLGISFLATHIQAIPSEFETVISQIARTAFGGQNIFYGAAILGTTVILMLAANTAFAGFPRLSALMAKDGFMPRQLTYRGSRLVYSRGVIALAFLSAVLIILFQASVTRLIPLYAIGVFLSFTIAQSGMAMRWWRSGKLSANTETASSYSTLSYDPTWKLKMLLNGFGALCTAVVMVVFAITKFKDGAYIVMLLIPLIVAVLWLIHSHYKKLAAKLSLENFGVIPPQVIRHRVIMPVSGVHQGTLSALRYARMLSDDVTAVHITIEPEDAEKVRKKWETWGEGTRLVMLDSPYRLFVEPLLKYISDIAEQRQPGETITIVVPEFVSDNKLTGTLHTNTASILRDQLKLQHGIVITNV
;
A
#
# COMPACT_ATOMS: atom_id res chain seq x y z
N ASP A 1 -25.21 2.10 -5.33
CA ASP A 1 -25.26 0.71 -5.79
C ASP A 1 -24.72 -0.20 -4.67
N HIS A 2 -25.64 -0.68 -3.83
CA HIS A 2 -25.32 -1.42 -2.59
C HIS A 2 -25.16 -2.95 -2.79
N ARG A 3 -25.04 -3.43 -4.01
CA ARG A 3 -25.08 -4.87 -4.32
C ARG A 3 -23.76 -5.61 -4.30
N ASP A 4 -22.60 -4.91 -4.27
CA ASP A 4 -21.30 -5.56 -4.49
C ASP A 4 -20.52 -5.94 -3.22
N LEU A 5 -21.12 -5.79 -2.03
CA LEU A 5 -20.43 -6.12 -0.77
C LEU A 5 -20.60 -7.57 -0.30
N HIS A 6 -21.40 -8.39 -1.00
CA HIS A 6 -21.76 -9.74 -0.54
C HIS A 6 -21.13 -10.91 -1.31
N SER A 7 -20.30 -10.67 -2.31
CA SER A 7 -19.65 -11.76 -3.05
C SER A 7 -18.17 -11.96 -2.68
N PHE A 8 -17.87 -12.10 -1.38
CA PHE A 8 -16.66 -12.84 -1.03
C PHE A 8 -16.96 -14.33 -1.29
N PRO A 9 -16.10 -15.04 -2.02
CA PRO A 9 -16.30 -16.45 -2.24
C PRO A 9 -16.25 -17.20 -0.92
N THR A 10 -17.40 -17.63 -0.44
CA THR A 10 -17.62 -18.40 0.79
C THR A 10 -16.79 -19.69 0.85
N ARG A 11 -16.23 -20.14 -0.26
CA ARG A 11 -15.35 -21.29 -0.36
C ARG A 11 -13.97 -21.12 0.28
N ARG A 12 -13.45 -19.89 0.42
CA ARG A 12 -12.13 -19.64 1.00
C ARG A 12 -12.11 -19.50 2.52
N SER A 13 -13.24 -19.25 3.16
CA SER A 13 -13.31 -19.12 4.62
C SER A 13 -13.26 -20.49 5.32
N SER A 14 -13.85 -21.53 4.74
CA SER A 14 -13.81 -22.88 5.29
C SER A 14 -12.41 -23.49 5.29
N ASP A 15 -11.63 -23.20 4.24
CA ASP A 15 -10.29 -23.78 4.09
C ASP A 15 -9.28 -23.25 5.13
N LEU A 16 -9.53 -22.03 5.65
CA LEU A 16 -8.70 -21.41 6.69
C LEU A 16 -9.12 -21.80 8.12
N ILE A 17 -10.34 -22.25 8.30
CA ILE A 17 -10.90 -22.62 9.61
C ILE A 17 -10.23 -23.89 10.14
N ILE A 18 -10.11 -24.92 9.31
CA ILE A 18 -9.56 -26.23 9.70
C ILE A 18 -8.14 -26.12 10.26
N PRO A 19 -7.17 -25.46 9.58
CA PRO A 19 -5.83 -25.32 10.13
C PRO A 19 -5.75 -24.54 11.44
N ASN A 20 -6.59 -23.49 11.60
CA ASN A 20 -6.61 -22.72 12.83
C ASN A 20 -7.08 -23.57 14.04
N PHE A 21 -8.19 -24.28 13.88
CA PHE A 21 -8.68 -25.16 14.94
C PHE A 21 -7.74 -26.31 15.20
N PHE A 22 -7.11 -26.88 14.17
CA PHE A 22 -6.09 -27.91 14.32
C PHE A 22 -4.89 -27.42 15.15
N PHE A 23 -4.37 -26.23 14.87
CA PHE A 23 -3.29 -25.63 15.66
C PHE A 23 -3.71 -25.43 17.12
N ILE A 24 -4.85 -24.79 17.37
CA ILE A 24 -5.35 -24.56 18.74
C ILE A 24 -5.51 -25.88 19.48
N PHE A 25 -6.11 -26.88 18.85
CA PHE A 25 -6.31 -28.22 19.43
C PHE A 25 -4.98 -28.88 19.79
N MET A 26 -4.02 -28.90 18.88
CA MET A 26 -2.69 -29.47 19.13
C MET A 26 -1.93 -28.73 20.22
N MET A 27 -2.06 -27.39 20.30
CA MET A 27 -1.46 -26.62 21.39
C MET A 27 -2.07 -26.98 22.75
N PHE A 28 -3.40 -27.09 22.85
CA PHE A 28 -4.05 -27.48 24.09
C PHE A 28 -3.69 -28.89 24.50
N ILE A 29 -3.56 -29.87 23.57
CA ILE A 29 -3.08 -31.22 23.86
C ILE A 29 -1.63 -31.17 24.36
N THR A 30 -0.74 -30.44 23.67
CA THR A 30 0.67 -30.34 24.05
C THR A 30 0.83 -29.77 25.46
N LEU A 31 0.12 -28.66 25.74
CA LEU A 31 0.12 -28.06 27.08
C LEU A 31 -0.53 -28.95 28.13
N GLY A 32 -1.66 -29.58 27.81
CA GLY A 32 -2.36 -30.49 28.71
C GLY A 32 -1.51 -31.68 29.10
N VAL A 33 -0.86 -32.36 28.13
CA VAL A 33 0.05 -33.48 28.37
C VAL A 33 1.28 -33.02 29.16
N GLY A 34 1.87 -31.88 28.84
CA GLY A 34 3.01 -31.34 29.57
C GLY A 34 2.67 -31.00 31.03
N ILE A 35 1.56 -30.34 31.27
CA ILE A 35 1.07 -30.02 32.63
C ILE A 35 0.72 -31.30 33.41
N PHE A 36 0.06 -32.28 32.77
CA PHE A 36 -0.24 -33.56 33.39
C PHE A 36 1.05 -34.28 33.83
N LYS A 37 2.04 -34.33 32.94
CA LYS A 37 3.35 -34.93 33.26
C LYS A 37 4.09 -34.19 34.37
N TYR A 38 3.93 -32.89 34.47
CA TYR A 38 4.47 -32.08 35.56
C TYR A 38 3.88 -32.54 36.92
N PHE A 39 2.55 -32.62 37.00
CA PHE A 39 1.88 -33.05 38.25
C PHE A 39 2.15 -34.51 38.63
N THR A 40 2.40 -35.38 37.66
CA THR A 40 2.75 -36.80 37.90
C THR A 40 4.26 -36.98 38.16
N GLY A 41 5.06 -35.92 38.12
CA GLY A 41 6.52 -36.00 38.31
C GLY A 41 7.27 -36.68 37.15
N SER A 42 6.61 -36.92 36.02
CA SER A 42 7.18 -37.58 34.84
C SER A 42 7.65 -36.62 33.75
N LEU A 43 7.59 -35.31 33.97
CA LEU A 43 8.08 -34.32 33.05
C LEU A 43 9.62 -34.23 33.16
N GLY A 44 10.31 -34.63 32.09
CA GLY A 44 11.76 -34.49 31.99
C GLY A 44 12.21 -33.07 31.63
N THR A 45 13.52 -32.87 31.67
CA THR A 45 14.15 -31.67 31.08
C THR A 45 14.42 -31.90 29.59
N VAL A 46 14.72 -30.83 28.87
CA VAL A 46 15.02 -30.89 27.43
C VAL A 46 16.24 -31.79 27.19
N THR A 47 16.03 -32.90 26.47
CA THR A 47 17.11 -33.78 26.02
C THR A 47 17.78 -33.18 24.79
N ASN A 48 19.12 -33.18 24.74
CA ASN A 48 19.93 -32.53 23.69
C ASN A 48 19.50 -31.06 23.45
N PRO A 49 19.76 -30.18 24.43
CA PRO A 49 19.43 -28.75 24.27
C PRO A 49 20.19 -28.23 23.06
N PRO A 50 19.55 -27.37 22.23
CA PRO A 50 20.24 -26.72 21.12
C PRO A 50 21.36 -25.82 21.65
N GLU A 51 22.38 -25.57 20.82
CA GLU A 51 23.46 -24.65 21.18
C GLU A 51 22.89 -23.30 21.61
N MET A 52 23.31 -22.82 22.76
CA MET A 52 22.91 -21.51 23.28
C MET A 52 23.41 -20.44 22.33
N ILE A 53 22.55 -19.52 21.93
CA ILE A 53 22.98 -18.22 21.46
C ILE A 53 23.85 -17.64 22.56
N HIS A 54 25.13 -17.38 22.29
CA HIS A 54 26.11 -16.88 23.26
C HIS A 54 25.53 -15.72 24.10
N LEU A 55 24.84 -16.07 25.16
CA LEU A 55 24.58 -15.17 26.26
C LEU A 55 25.92 -15.13 26.99
N HIS A 56 26.63 -14.00 26.89
CA HIS A 56 27.82 -13.76 27.69
C HIS A 56 27.57 -14.22 29.11
N ASP A 57 28.48 -15.04 29.65
CA ASP A 57 28.48 -15.64 31.01
C ASP A 57 28.51 -14.61 32.15
N THR A 58 27.66 -13.64 32.10
CA THR A 58 27.39 -12.80 33.23
C THR A 58 26.18 -13.36 33.96
N VAL A 59 26.42 -13.88 35.18
CA VAL A 59 25.36 -14.05 36.19
C VAL A 59 24.59 -12.74 36.19
N ALA A 60 23.49 -12.67 35.45
CA ALA A 60 22.79 -11.41 35.23
C ALA A 60 22.09 -11.06 36.54
N ILE A 61 22.66 -10.14 37.29
CA ILE A 61 21.96 -9.50 38.39
C ILE A 61 20.63 -9.00 37.82
N ILE A 62 19.52 -9.39 38.45
CA ILE A 62 18.18 -8.96 38.04
C ILE A 62 18.11 -7.45 38.16
N THR A 63 18.37 -6.75 37.06
CA THR A 63 18.28 -5.30 36.99
C THR A 63 16.86 -4.91 36.53
N PRO A 64 16.37 -3.71 36.90
CA PRO A 64 15.12 -3.20 36.35
C PRO A 64 15.09 -3.18 34.81
N PHE A 65 16.25 -2.97 34.20
CA PHE A 65 16.40 -3.04 32.74
C PHE A 65 16.09 -4.45 32.17
N LEU A 66 16.60 -5.51 32.85
CA LEU A 66 16.34 -6.89 32.41
C LEU A 66 14.85 -7.25 32.53
N ILE A 67 14.18 -6.77 33.60
CA ILE A 67 12.73 -6.96 33.75
C ILE A 67 11.97 -6.25 32.64
N LEU A 68 12.32 -5.00 32.33
CA LEU A 68 11.70 -4.23 31.25
C LEU A 68 11.97 -4.86 29.88
N HIS A 69 13.17 -5.39 29.66
CA HIS A 69 13.52 -6.10 28.43
C HIS A 69 12.71 -7.39 28.24
N ALA A 70 12.56 -8.20 29.31
CA ALA A 70 11.72 -9.40 29.29
C ALA A 70 10.25 -9.04 29.08
N PHE A 71 9.74 -8.02 29.77
CA PHE A 71 8.38 -7.51 29.60
C PHE A 71 8.13 -7.05 28.16
N SER A 72 9.03 -6.25 27.57
CA SER A 72 8.89 -5.81 26.18
C SER A 72 8.84 -6.97 25.21
N SER A 73 9.71 -7.97 25.38
CA SER A 73 9.73 -9.15 24.52
C SER A 73 8.43 -9.97 24.65
N GLY A 74 7.87 -10.11 25.86
CA GLY A 74 6.60 -10.79 26.12
C GLY A 74 5.39 -10.07 25.50
N THR A 75 5.40 -8.74 25.49
CA THR A 75 4.29 -7.95 24.90
C THR A 75 4.21 -8.07 23.38
N ALA A 76 5.25 -8.58 22.70
CA ALA A 76 5.15 -8.94 21.28
C ALA A 76 4.05 -9.97 21.00
N ALA A 77 3.67 -10.80 21.98
CA ALA A 77 2.56 -11.74 21.88
C ALA A 77 1.19 -11.07 21.73
N LEU A 78 1.04 -9.78 22.10
CA LEU A 78 -0.20 -9.02 21.95
C LEU A 78 -0.40 -8.48 20.52
N THR A 79 0.55 -8.65 19.64
CA THR A 79 0.44 -8.22 18.25
C THR A 79 -0.52 -9.15 17.48
N GLY A 80 -1.19 -8.61 16.44
CA GLY A 80 -2.22 -9.34 15.68
C GLY A 80 -3.66 -9.01 16.10
N ILE A 81 -3.87 -8.39 17.27
CA ILE A 81 -5.19 -7.95 17.77
C ILE A 81 -5.80 -6.89 16.84
N GLU A 82 -4.95 -6.09 16.19
CA GLU A 82 -5.34 -5.06 15.22
C GLU A 82 -6.14 -5.62 14.04
N ALA A 83 -5.98 -6.88 13.71
CA ALA A 83 -6.71 -7.52 12.61
C ALA A 83 -8.24 -7.49 12.83
N ILE A 84 -8.71 -7.54 14.08
CA ILE A 84 -10.13 -7.43 14.41
C ILE A 84 -10.63 -6.01 14.17
N SER A 85 -9.87 -5.00 14.55
CA SER A 85 -10.27 -3.60 14.36
C SER A 85 -10.28 -3.20 12.89
N THR A 86 -9.29 -3.61 12.11
CA THR A 86 -9.24 -3.35 10.66
C THR A 86 -10.27 -4.16 9.87
N GLY A 87 -10.67 -5.33 10.39
CA GLY A 87 -11.66 -6.23 9.82
C GLY A 87 -13.10 -6.01 10.29
N ILE A 88 -13.40 -4.94 11.04
CA ILE A 88 -14.72 -4.73 11.67
C ILE A 88 -15.90 -4.76 10.69
N THR A 89 -15.69 -4.31 9.45
CA THR A 89 -16.70 -4.32 8.40
C THR A 89 -17.10 -5.72 7.92
N ALA A 90 -16.29 -6.74 8.21
CA ALA A 90 -16.57 -8.13 7.87
C ALA A 90 -17.48 -8.85 8.89
N PHE A 91 -17.68 -8.26 10.08
CA PHE A 91 -18.56 -8.83 11.11
C PHE A 91 -20.03 -8.62 10.78
N LYS A 92 -20.87 -9.62 11.17
CA LYS A 92 -22.32 -9.50 11.11
C LYS A 92 -22.81 -8.46 12.11
N GLU A 93 -23.96 -7.84 11.81
CA GLU A 93 -24.61 -6.91 12.74
C GLU A 93 -25.12 -7.63 14.01
N PRO A 94 -24.98 -7.04 15.19
CA PRO A 94 -24.30 -5.77 15.51
C PRO A 94 -22.77 -5.94 15.56
N ARG A 95 -22.05 -5.30 14.64
CA ARG A 95 -20.61 -5.49 14.38
C ARG A 95 -19.75 -5.30 15.62
N SER A 96 -19.96 -4.22 16.36
CA SER A 96 -19.16 -3.90 17.55
C SER A 96 -19.27 -4.97 18.64
N LYS A 97 -20.48 -5.50 18.88
CA LYS A 97 -20.72 -6.55 19.88
C LYS A 97 -20.06 -7.86 19.47
N ASN A 98 -20.24 -8.27 18.20
CA ASN A 98 -19.66 -9.50 17.68
C ASN A 98 -18.12 -9.43 17.64
N ALA A 99 -17.56 -8.29 17.26
CA ALA A 99 -16.12 -8.07 17.32
C ALA A 99 -15.57 -8.12 18.74
N ALA A 100 -16.28 -7.52 19.73
CA ALA A 100 -15.87 -7.56 21.13
C ALA A 100 -15.89 -8.99 21.69
N ILE A 101 -16.89 -9.80 21.37
CA ILE A 101 -16.96 -11.21 21.77
C ILE A 101 -15.78 -11.99 21.16
N THR A 102 -15.52 -11.80 19.88
CA THR A 102 -14.39 -12.46 19.20
C THR A 102 -13.05 -12.06 19.83
N LEU A 103 -12.88 -10.77 20.13
CA LEU A 103 -11.67 -10.27 20.80
C LEU A 103 -11.47 -10.89 22.18
N THR A 104 -12.56 -11.04 22.96
CA THR A 104 -12.51 -11.66 24.29
C THR A 104 -12.08 -13.12 24.19
N TRP A 105 -12.68 -13.90 23.29
CA TRP A 105 -12.28 -15.29 23.07
C TRP A 105 -10.82 -15.39 22.62
N MET A 106 -10.39 -14.57 21.67
CA MET A 106 -9.01 -14.56 21.20
C MET A 106 -8.03 -14.22 22.33
N ALA A 107 -8.33 -13.19 23.13
CA ALA A 107 -7.48 -12.80 24.26
C ALA A 107 -7.40 -13.92 25.32
N SER A 108 -8.52 -14.60 25.61
CA SER A 108 -8.55 -15.71 26.56
C SER A 108 -7.73 -16.91 26.09
N ILE A 109 -7.86 -17.29 24.82
CA ILE A 109 -7.07 -18.39 24.25
C ILE A 109 -5.58 -18.01 24.26
N LEU A 110 -5.24 -16.80 23.81
CA LEU A 110 -3.87 -16.31 23.78
C LEU A 110 -3.24 -16.32 25.18
N LEU A 111 -3.95 -15.80 26.18
CA LEU A 111 -3.49 -15.77 27.57
C LEU A 111 -3.24 -17.19 28.11
N THR A 112 -4.16 -18.11 27.88
CA THR A 112 -4.04 -19.51 28.34
C THR A 112 -2.84 -20.20 27.70
N VAL A 113 -2.68 -20.05 26.38
CA VAL A 113 -1.56 -20.66 25.65
C VAL A 113 -0.23 -20.02 26.09
N PHE A 114 -0.18 -18.70 26.23
CA PHE A 114 1.02 -17.98 26.66
C PHE A 114 1.47 -18.39 28.07
N LEU A 115 0.54 -18.43 29.03
CA LEU A 115 0.84 -18.88 30.40
C LEU A 115 1.29 -20.35 30.42
N GLY A 116 0.62 -21.22 29.66
CA GLY A 116 0.98 -22.63 29.56
C GLY A 116 2.38 -22.85 28.97
N ILE A 117 2.70 -22.16 27.88
CA ILE A 117 4.04 -22.20 27.26
C ILE A 117 5.09 -21.68 28.25
N SER A 118 4.86 -20.54 28.89
CA SER A 118 5.80 -19.93 29.81
C SER A 118 6.06 -20.85 31.02
N PHE A 119 5.00 -21.42 31.56
CA PHE A 119 5.10 -22.37 32.68
C PHE A 119 5.92 -23.61 32.29
N LEU A 120 5.58 -24.27 31.19
CA LEU A 120 6.30 -25.50 30.77
C LEU A 120 7.75 -25.17 30.37
N ALA A 121 7.99 -24.08 29.61
CA ALA A 121 9.32 -23.70 29.18
C ALA A 121 10.28 -23.50 30.35
N THR A 122 9.80 -22.89 31.44
CA THR A 122 10.60 -22.70 32.66
C THR A 122 10.93 -24.03 33.34
N HIS A 123 9.95 -24.94 33.42
CA HIS A 123 10.13 -26.23 34.16
C HIS A 123 10.94 -27.26 33.37
N ILE A 124 10.85 -27.29 32.04
CA ILE A 124 11.67 -28.17 31.20
C ILE A 124 13.06 -27.57 30.92
N GLN A 125 13.33 -26.33 31.37
CA GLN A 125 14.56 -25.59 31.09
C GLN A 125 14.80 -25.39 29.58
N ALA A 126 13.75 -24.97 28.86
CA ALA A 126 13.84 -24.70 27.43
C ALA A 126 14.81 -23.56 27.13
N ILE A 127 15.64 -23.71 26.11
CA ILE A 127 16.67 -22.76 25.72
C ILE A 127 16.23 -22.06 24.42
N PRO A 128 16.21 -20.70 24.38
CA PRO A 128 16.00 -19.98 23.14
C PRO A 128 17.11 -20.27 22.12
N SER A 129 16.75 -20.73 20.92
CA SER A 129 17.68 -21.06 19.85
C SER A 129 17.13 -20.65 18.49
N GLU A 130 18.00 -20.33 17.54
CA GLU A 130 17.62 -20.11 16.14
C GLU A 130 17.35 -21.43 15.40
N PHE A 131 17.87 -22.58 15.91
CA PHE A 131 17.74 -23.89 15.28
C PHE A 131 16.49 -24.64 15.71
N GLU A 132 16.06 -24.49 16.97
CA GLU A 132 14.87 -25.15 17.50
C GLU A 132 14.02 -24.19 18.33
N THR A 133 12.74 -24.07 17.98
CA THR A 133 11.81 -23.21 18.70
C THR A 133 11.47 -23.75 20.09
N VAL A 134 11.15 -22.87 21.05
CA VAL A 134 10.70 -23.27 22.39
C VAL A 134 9.47 -24.20 22.33
N ILE A 135 8.55 -23.95 21.39
CA ILE A 135 7.37 -24.82 21.19
C ILE A 135 7.79 -26.21 20.77
N SER A 136 8.79 -26.36 19.91
CA SER A 136 9.34 -27.65 19.52
C SER A 136 9.92 -28.41 20.71
N GLN A 137 10.71 -27.74 21.55
CA GLN A 137 11.29 -28.31 22.76
C GLN A 137 10.21 -28.79 23.75
N ILE A 138 9.16 -27.97 23.96
CA ILE A 138 8.01 -28.34 24.81
C ILE A 138 7.28 -29.54 24.22
N ALA A 139 6.97 -29.56 22.94
CA ALA A 139 6.27 -30.65 22.30
C ALA A 139 7.08 -31.95 22.36
N ARG A 140 8.40 -31.89 22.07
CA ARG A 140 9.30 -33.06 22.17
C ARG A 140 9.38 -33.61 23.58
N THR A 141 9.48 -32.79 24.60
CA THR A 141 9.54 -33.21 26.00
C THR A 141 8.19 -33.72 26.49
N ALA A 142 7.09 -33.02 26.14
CA ALA A 142 5.75 -33.45 26.53
C ALA A 142 5.36 -34.78 25.94
N PHE A 143 5.69 -35.07 24.69
CA PHE A 143 5.35 -36.33 24.03
C PHE A 143 6.43 -37.40 24.19
N GLY A 144 7.55 -37.13 24.85
CA GLY A 144 8.63 -38.10 25.13
C GLY A 144 9.45 -38.47 23.89
N GLY A 145 9.58 -37.54 22.92
CA GLY A 145 10.40 -37.72 21.73
C GLY A 145 9.72 -37.21 20.45
N GLN A 146 10.38 -37.48 19.33
CA GLN A 146 9.88 -37.09 17.98
C GLN A 146 8.93 -38.20 17.47
N ASN A 147 7.69 -38.17 17.91
CA ASN A 147 6.62 -39.08 17.52
C ASN A 147 5.55 -38.38 16.67
N ILE A 148 4.48 -39.06 16.29
CA ILE A 148 3.41 -38.56 15.45
C ILE A 148 2.73 -37.30 16.05
N PHE A 149 2.58 -37.24 17.38
CA PHE A 149 1.97 -36.08 18.06
C PHE A 149 2.89 -34.88 18.03
N TYR A 150 4.21 -35.07 18.19
CA TYR A 150 5.21 -34.05 17.96
C TYR A 150 5.14 -33.52 16.53
N GLY A 151 5.13 -34.42 15.54
CA GLY A 151 5.01 -34.03 14.11
C GLY A 151 3.73 -33.24 13.82
N ALA A 152 2.61 -33.65 14.41
CA ALA A 152 1.34 -32.93 14.28
C ALA A 152 1.38 -31.53 14.92
N ALA A 153 2.01 -31.35 16.07
CA ALA A 153 2.18 -30.04 16.71
C ALA A 153 3.06 -29.12 15.86
N ILE A 154 4.18 -29.62 15.33
CA ILE A 154 5.07 -28.85 14.45
C ILE A 154 4.38 -28.51 13.13
N LEU A 155 3.64 -29.43 12.53
CA LEU A 155 2.85 -29.17 11.34
C LEU A 155 1.82 -28.06 11.60
N GLY A 156 1.10 -28.13 12.73
CA GLY A 156 0.13 -27.12 13.13
C GLY A 156 0.77 -25.73 13.27
N THR A 157 1.93 -25.62 13.93
CA THR A 157 2.66 -24.35 14.07
C THR A 157 3.16 -23.81 12.74
N THR A 158 3.65 -24.66 11.86
CA THR A 158 4.13 -24.26 10.52
C THR A 158 2.99 -23.71 9.66
N VAL A 159 1.86 -24.42 9.64
CA VAL A 159 0.70 -24.02 8.84
C VAL A 159 0.09 -22.72 9.37
N ILE A 160 -0.01 -22.53 10.69
CA ILE A 160 -0.54 -21.27 11.24
C ILE A 160 0.36 -20.06 10.93
N LEU A 161 1.68 -20.23 10.91
CA LEU A 161 2.62 -19.18 10.52
C LEU A 161 2.46 -18.79 9.04
N MET A 162 2.26 -19.76 8.15
CA MET A 162 1.96 -19.49 6.73
C MET A 162 0.64 -18.71 6.58
N LEU A 163 -0.38 -19.08 7.37
CA LEU A 163 -1.67 -18.36 7.36
C LEU A 163 -1.55 -16.94 7.93
N ALA A 164 -0.72 -16.73 8.94
CA ALA A 164 -0.44 -15.42 9.50
C ALA A 164 0.16 -14.47 8.45
N ALA A 165 1.11 -14.96 7.64
CA ALA A 165 1.66 -14.19 6.53
C ALA A 165 0.59 -13.78 5.51
N ASN A 166 -0.36 -14.68 5.19
CA ASN A 166 -1.45 -14.39 4.26
C ASN A 166 -2.37 -13.25 4.75
N THR A 167 -2.51 -13.08 6.07
CA THR A 167 -3.32 -12.00 6.66
C THR A 167 -2.77 -10.61 6.28
N ALA A 168 -1.45 -10.44 6.24
CA ALA A 168 -0.82 -9.19 5.82
C ALA A 168 -1.13 -8.86 4.35
N PHE A 169 -1.13 -9.88 3.47
CA PHE A 169 -1.48 -9.72 2.06
C PHE A 169 -2.97 -9.42 1.82
N ALA A 170 -3.84 -9.67 2.77
CA ALA A 170 -5.23 -9.23 2.73
C ALA A 170 -5.42 -7.81 3.31
N GLY A 171 -4.72 -7.48 4.40
CA GLY A 171 -4.87 -6.22 5.14
C GLY A 171 -4.21 -5.03 4.47
N PHE A 172 -2.92 -5.13 4.17
CA PHE A 172 -2.13 -4.02 3.62
C PHE A 172 -2.71 -3.43 2.31
N PRO A 173 -3.11 -4.22 1.29
CA PRO A 173 -3.65 -3.65 0.07
C PRO A 173 -4.95 -2.86 0.26
N ARG A 174 -5.78 -3.24 1.24
CA ARG A 174 -7.01 -2.51 1.58
C ARG A 174 -6.69 -1.17 2.24
N LEU A 175 -5.78 -1.18 3.23
CA LEU A 175 -5.37 0.04 3.92
C LEU A 175 -4.65 1.00 2.98
N SER A 176 -3.75 0.50 2.14
CA SER A 176 -3.05 1.32 1.15
C SER A 176 -4.01 1.93 0.12
N ALA A 177 -5.04 1.19 -0.30
CA ALA A 177 -6.08 1.71 -1.19
C ALA A 177 -6.93 2.80 -0.51
N LEU A 178 -7.24 2.65 0.79
CA LEU A 178 -7.95 3.68 1.57
C LEU A 178 -7.09 4.95 1.68
N MET A 179 -5.82 4.82 2.06
CA MET A 179 -4.89 5.95 2.13
C MET A 179 -4.68 6.64 0.77
N ALA A 180 -4.72 5.87 -0.33
CA ALA A 180 -4.64 6.42 -1.67
C ALA A 180 -5.91 7.19 -2.07
N LYS A 181 -7.10 6.76 -1.61
CA LYS A 181 -8.34 7.53 -1.76
C LYS A 181 -8.28 8.87 -1.02
N ASP A 182 -7.70 8.86 0.18
CA ASP A 182 -7.52 10.07 1.00
C ASP A 182 -6.33 10.93 0.52
N GLY A 183 -5.66 10.53 -0.57
CA GLY A 183 -4.57 11.27 -1.21
C GLY A 183 -3.22 11.18 -0.50
N PHE A 184 -3.04 10.27 0.46
CA PHE A 184 -1.73 10.05 1.12
C PHE A 184 -0.83 9.08 0.37
N MET A 185 -1.35 8.28 -0.54
CA MET A 185 -0.60 7.35 -1.37
C MET A 185 -0.91 7.52 -2.86
N PRO A 186 -0.07 6.99 -3.76
CA PRO A 186 -0.32 7.05 -5.20
C PRO A 186 -1.69 6.44 -5.56
N ARG A 187 -2.47 7.18 -6.36
CA ARG A 187 -3.83 6.78 -6.78
C ARG A 187 -3.88 5.42 -7.49
N GLN A 188 -2.76 4.98 -8.07
CA GLN A 188 -2.67 3.66 -8.71
C GLN A 188 -2.97 2.49 -7.75
N LEU A 189 -2.81 2.68 -6.43
CA LEU A 189 -3.14 1.67 -5.42
C LEU A 189 -4.65 1.51 -5.20
N THR A 190 -5.48 2.45 -5.68
CA THR A 190 -6.96 2.34 -5.62
C THR A 190 -7.53 1.43 -6.70
N TYR A 191 -6.77 1.16 -7.78
CA TYR A 191 -7.27 0.35 -8.87
C TYR A 191 -7.34 -1.12 -8.51
N ARG A 192 -8.51 -1.72 -8.76
CA ARG A 192 -8.73 -3.16 -8.65
C ARG A 192 -8.43 -3.80 -9.99
N GLY A 193 -7.70 -4.90 -9.99
CA GLY A 193 -7.47 -5.71 -11.17
C GLY A 193 -8.74 -6.46 -11.61
N SER A 194 -8.64 -7.19 -12.71
CA SER A 194 -9.76 -7.98 -13.29
C SER A 194 -10.42 -8.97 -12.32
N ARG A 195 -9.69 -9.40 -11.27
CA ARG A 195 -10.18 -10.27 -10.19
C ARG A 195 -10.65 -9.51 -8.94
N LEU A 196 -10.95 -8.21 -9.07
CA LEU A 196 -11.37 -7.31 -7.98
C LEU A 196 -10.38 -7.21 -6.80
N VAL A 197 -9.11 -7.56 -7.02
CA VAL A 197 -8.04 -7.52 -6.02
C VAL A 197 -7.15 -6.31 -6.27
N TYR A 198 -6.65 -5.71 -5.19
CA TYR A 198 -5.67 -4.62 -5.25
C TYR A 198 -4.26 -5.15 -5.58
N SER A 199 -4.07 -5.64 -6.79
CA SER A 199 -2.85 -6.34 -7.22
C SER A 199 -1.57 -5.52 -7.02
N ARG A 200 -1.62 -4.19 -7.24
CA ARG A 200 -0.47 -3.31 -7.03
C ARG A 200 -0.07 -3.20 -5.57
N GLY A 201 -1.04 -3.21 -4.66
CA GLY A 201 -0.76 -3.24 -3.21
C GLY A 201 -0.12 -4.56 -2.78
N VAL A 202 -0.57 -5.70 -3.34
CA VAL A 202 0.03 -7.02 -3.09
C VAL A 202 1.48 -7.06 -3.58
N ILE A 203 1.76 -6.57 -4.80
CA ILE A 203 3.12 -6.52 -5.36
C ILE A 203 4.02 -5.61 -4.53
N ALA A 204 3.53 -4.44 -4.12
CA ALA A 204 4.29 -3.51 -3.28
C ALA A 204 4.66 -4.15 -1.93
N LEU A 205 3.71 -4.83 -1.28
CA LEU A 205 3.98 -5.54 -0.03
C LEU A 205 5.00 -6.66 -0.23
N ALA A 206 4.84 -7.47 -1.27
CA ALA A 206 5.77 -8.57 -1.57
C ALA A 206 7.20 -8.05 -1.80
N PHE A 207 7.34 -6.97 -2.56
CA PHE A 207 8.63 -6.33 -2.81
C PHE A 207 9.27 -5.80 -1.52
N LEU A 208 8.52 -5.01 -0.72
CA LEU A 208 9.00 -4.47 0.55
C LEU A 208 9.38 -5.56 1.54
N SER A 209 8.57 -6.62 1.63
CA SER A 209 8.86 -7.78 2.49
C SER A 209 10.13 -8.50 2.05
N ALA A 210 10.31 -8.72 0.75
CA ALA A 210 11.52 -9.35 0.21
C ALA A 210 12.77 -8.52 0.53
N VAL A 211 12.70 -7.19 0.37
CA VAL A 211 13.80 -6.28 0.73
C VAL A 211 14.14 -6.40 2.21
N LEU A 212 13.14 -6.39 3.10
CA LEU A 212 13.37 -6.53 4.55
C LEU A 212 13.98 -7.89 4.90
N ILE A 213 13.51 -8.98 4.30
CA ILE A 213 14.05 -10.33 4.54
C ILE A 213 15.53 -10.39 4.13
N ILE A 214 15.90 -9.81 2.99
CA ILE A 214 17.28 -9.78 2.51
C ILE A 214 18.15 -8.91 3.43
N LEU A 215 17.71 -7.69 3.78
CA LEU A 215 18.45 -6.76 4.62
C LEU A 215 18.71 -7.32 6.03
N PHE A 216 17.73 -8.00 6.60
CA PHE A 216 17.82 -8.58 7.95
C PHE A 216 18.22 -10.06 7.96
N GLN A 217 18.63 -10.60 6.80
CA GLN A 217 19.09 -11.99 6.65
C GLN A 217 18.10 -13.02 7.22
N ALA A 218 16.79 -12.77 7.05
CA ALA A 218 15.69 -13.57 7.58
C ALA A 218 15.71 -13.78 9.11
N SER A 219 16.48 -12.98 9.86
CA SER A 219 16.54 -13.07 11.33
C SER A 219 15.27 -12.52 11.96
N VAL A 220 14.45 -13.41 12.54
CA VAL A 220 13.22 -13.04 13.23
C VAL A 220 13.52 -12.15 14.44
N THR A 221 14.60 -12.42 15.16
CA THR A 221 15.04 -11.66 16.34
C THR A 221 15.30 -10.19 16.00
N ARG A 222 15.82 -9.89 14.81
CA ARG A 222 16.05 -8.52 14.34
C ARG A 222 14.78 -7.86 13.77
N LEU A 223 13.84 -8.63 13.24
CA LEU A 223 12.60 -8.13 12.64
C LEU A 223 11.51 -7.82 13.68
N ILE A 224 11.44 -8.58 14.79
CA ILE A 224 10.44 -8.37 15.86
C ILE A 224 10.45 -6.95 16.42
N PRO A 225 11.58 -6.32 16.76
CA PRO A 225 11.59 -4.95 17.27
C PRO A 225 11.00 -3.93 16.30
N LEU A 226 11.24 -4.11 14.99
CA LEU A 226 10.71 -3.24 13.95
C LEU A 226 9.18 -3.28 13.94
N TYR A 227 8.63 -4.48 13.95
CA TYR A 227 7.20 -4.72 13.97
C TYR A 227 6.55 -4.17 15.25
N ALA A 228 7.11 -4.49 16.40
CA ALA A 228 6.54 -4.15 17.70
C ALA A 228 6.41 -2.63 17.91
N ILE A 229 7.45 -1.85 17.58
CA ILE A 229 7.38 -0.37 17.69
C ILE A 229 6.26 0.18 16.81
N GLY A 230 6.12 -0.29 15.57
CA GLY A 230 5.07 0.15 14.66
C GLY A 230 3.66 -0.15 15.20
N VAL A 231 3.46 -1.35 15.75
CA VAL A 231 2.17 -1.78 16.31
C VAL A 231 1.83 -0.98 17.56
N PHE A 232 2.74 -0.84 18.52
CA PHE A 232 2.48 -0.09 19.76
C PHE A 232 2.32 1.41 19.51
N LEU A 233 3.00 1.98 18.51
CA LEU A 233 2.74 3.35 18.05
C LEU A 233 1.31 3.46 17.50
N SER A 234 0.87 2.53 16.67
CA SER A 234 -0.48 2.49 16.12
C SER A 234 -1.53 2.38 17.23
N PHE A 235 -1.32 1.49 18.21
CA PHE A 235 -2.22 1.36 19.36
C PHE A 235 -2.28 2.63 20.20
N THR A 236 -1.13 3.26 20.47
CA THR A 236 -1.07 4.51 21.23
C THR A 236 -1.86 5.63 20.54
N ILE A 237 -1.69 5.79 19.22
CA ILE A 237 -2.40 6.79 18.44
C ILE A 237 -3.91 6.48 18.40
N ALA A 238 -4.28 5.21 18.19
CA ALA A 238 -5.69 4.80 18.13
C ALA A 238 -6.40 5.01 19.48
N GLN A 239 -5.79 4.58 20.58
CA GLN A 239 -6.33 4.76 21.92
C GLN A 239 -6.41 6.24 22.33
N SER A 240 -5.39 7.03 22.02
CA SER A 240 -5.38 8.47 22.26
C SER A 240 -6.48 9.18 21.45
N GLY A 241 -6.65 8.79 20.18
CA GLY A 241 -7.72 9.30 19.33
C GLY A 241 -9.13 8.98 19.86
N MET A 242 -9.31 7.76 20.37
CA MET A 242 -10.56 7.35 21.00
C MET A 242 -10.82 8.09 22.33
N ALA A 243 -9.80 8.26 23.17
CA ALA A 243 -9.93 9.06 24.40
C ALA A 243 -10.34 10.52 24.09
N MET A 244 -9.72 11.12 23.06
CA MET A 244 -10.09 12.45 22.57
C MET A 244 -11.52 12.51 22.01
N ARG A 245 -11.94 11.47 21.30
CA ARG A 245 -13.32 11.36 20.79
C ARG A 245 -14.34 11.34 21.92
N TRP A 246 -14.13 10.52 22.95
CA TRP A 246 -15.01 10.46 24.11
C TRP A 246 -15.04 11.77 24.90
N TRP A 247 -13.90 12.43 25.05
CA TRP A 247 -13.83 13.75 25.67
C TRP A 247 -14.67 14.78 24.89
N ARG A 248 -14.59 14.78 23.56
CA ARG A 248 -15.41 15.64 22.70
C ARG A 248 -16.89 15.29 22.79
N SER A 249 -17.24 13.98 22.82
CA SER A 249 -18.60 13.51 23.01
C SER A 249 -19.21 14.03 24.31
N GLY A 250 -18.45 14.06 25.40
CA GLY A 250 -18.90 14.57 26.70
C GLY A 250 -19.15 16.10 26.76
N LYS A 251 -18.65 16.85 25.76
CA LYS A 251 -18.88 18.29 25.62
C LYS A 251 -20.17 18.63 24.86
N LEU A 252 -20.80 17.65 24.23
CA LEU A 252 -22.05 17.85 23.47
C LEU A 252 -23.25 17.83 24.39
N SER A 253 -24.29 18.58 24.03
CA SER A 253 -25.61 18.50 24.69
C SER A 253 -26.33 17.21 24.28
N ALA A 254 -27.20 16.70 25.17
CA ALA A 254 -27.83 15.37 25.04
C ALA A 254 -28.60 15.10 23.73
N ASN A 255 -28.92 16.13 22.95
CA ASN A 255 -29.68 16.01 21.68
C ASN A 255 -28.98 16.62 20.48
N THR A 256 -27.68 16.95 20.58
CA THR A 256 -26.90 17.50 19.45
C THR A 256 -26.06 16.43 18.83
N GLU A 257 -26.30 16.18 17.54
CA GLU A 257 -25.37 15.42 16.69
C GLU A 257 -24.50 16.38 15.88
N THR A 258 -23.22 16.29 16.03
CA THR A 258 -22.28 17.08 15.22
C THR A 258 -21.70 16.16 14.16
N ALA A 259 -21.99 16.46 12.90
CA ALA A 259 -21.34 15.79 11.79
C ALA A 259 -19.86 16.22 11.73
N SER A 260 -18.95 15.31 11.99
CA SER A 260 -17.55 15.44 11.65
C SER A 260 -17.31 14.86 10.25
N SER A 261 -16.26 15.30 9.54
CA SER A 261 -15.96 14.86 8.17
C SER A 261 -15.91 13.34 7.99
N TYR A 262 -15.81 12.56 9.08
CA TYR A 262 -15.66 11.10 9.04
C TYR A 262 -16.65 10.32 9.91
N SER A 263 -17.41 10.98 10.80
CA SER A 263 -18.40 10.29 11.66
C SER A 263 -19.33 11.28 12.34
N THR A 264 -20.58 10.86 12.61
CA THR A 264 -21.47 11.57 13.53
C THR A 264 -20.99 11.39 14.97
N LEU A 265 -20.83 12.48 15.68
CA LEU A 265 -20.51 12.50 17.10
C LEU A 265 -21.79 12.83 17.88
N SER A 266 -22.24 11.90 18.72
CA SER A 266 -23.38 12.06 19.63
C SER A 266 -22.90 12.04 21.08
N TYR A 267 -23.71 12.59 21.97
CA TYR A 267 -23.47 12.53 23.42
C TYR A 267 -23.61 11.09 23.93
N ASP A 268 -22.63 10.62 24.71
CA ASP A 268 -22.66 9.30 25.36
C ASP A 268 -22.55 9.48 26.88
N PRO A 269 -23.55 9.01 27.67
CA PRO A 269 -23.51 9.16 29.12
C PRO A 269 -22.32 8.52 29.82
N THR A 270 -21.73 7.47 29.18
CA THR A 270 -20.57 6.74 29.72
C THR A 270 -19.23 7.27 29.21
N TRP A 271 -19.21 8.48 28.62
CA TRP A 271 -18.01 9.05 28.00
C TRP A 271 -16.80 9.13 28.93
N LYS A 272 -17.01 9.41 30.24
CA LYS A 272 -15.90 9.50 31.22
C LYS A 272 -15.20 8.18 31.41
N LEU A 273 -15.96 7.08 31.59
CA LEU A 273 -15.39 5.74 31.75
C LEU A 273 -14.67 5.30 30.47
N LYS A 274 -15.28 5.51 29.32
CA LYS A 274 -14.70 5.18 28.02
C LYS A 274 -13.44 5.99 27.73
N MET A 275 -13.44 7.28 28.08
CA MET A 275 -12.27 8.13 27.99
C MET A 275 -11.13 7.65 28.89
N LEU A 276 -11.45 7.30 30.16
CA LEU A 276 -10.46 6.81 31.12
C LEU A 276 -9.83 5.48 30.66
N LEU A 277 -10.65 4.53 30.21
CA LEU A 277 -10.18 3.24 29.73
C LEU A 277 -9.27 3.38 28.51
N ASN A 278 -9.68 4.19 27.52
CA ASN A 278 -8.82 4.44 26.35
C ASN A 278 -7.58 5.27 26.69
N GLY A 279 -7.68 6.25 27.59
CA GLY A 279 -6.54 7.02 28.05
C GLY A 279 -5.51 6.19 28.81
N PHE A 280 -5.97 5.28 29.68
CA PHE A 280 -5.11 4.31 30.36
C PHE A 280 -4.47 3.35 29.36
N GLY A 281 -5.23 2.82 28.38
CA GLY A 281 -4.71 1.99 27.31
C GLY A 281 -3.62 2.71 26.48
N ALA A 282 -3.85 3.99 26.15
CA ALA A 282 -2.87 4.81 25.45
C ALA A 282 -1.58 4.98 26.25
N LEU A 283 -1.70 5.22 27.56
CA LEU A 283 -0.54 5.34 28.45
C LEU A 283 0.27 4.02 28.51
N CYS A 284 -0.42 2.89 28.70
CA CYS A 284 0.23 1.58 28.75
C CYS A 284 0.96 1.26 27.43
N THR A 285 0.30 1.46 26.29
CA THR A 285 0.94 1.19 24.99
C THR A 285 2.08 2.15 24.67
N ALA A 286 1.99 3.42 25.10
CA ALA A 286 3.09 4.38 24.99
C ALA A 286 4.30 3.97 25.84
N VAL A 287 4.06 3.53 27.09
CA VAL A 287 5.14 3.03 27.96
C VAL A 287 5.83 1.83 27.34
N VAL A 288 5.05 0.84 26.86
CA VAL A 288 5.60 -0.33 26.18
C VAL A 288 6.42 0.07 24.97
N MET A 289 5.91 0.98 24.14
CA MET A 289 6.64 1.50 22.97
C MET A 289 7.99 2.13 23.36
N VAL A 290 8.01 2.96 24.39
CA VAL A 290 9.25 3.59 24.87
C VAL A 290 10.22 2.53 25.42
N VAL A 291 9.72 1.56 26.18
CA VAL A 291 10.55 0.45 26.69
C VAL A 291 11.16 -0.34 25.53
N PHE A 292 10.38 -0.67 24.48
CA PHE A 292 10.92 -1.30 23.27
C PHE A 292 12.00 -0.44 22.60
N ALA A 293 11.72 0.84 22.43
CA ALA A 293 12.66 1.76 21.80
C ALA A 293 14.02 1.81 22.53
N ILE A 294 13.99 1.78 23.87
CA ILE A 294 15.20 1.83 24.69
C ILE A 294 15.90 0.47 24.73
N THR A 295 15.15 -0.60 25.03
CA THR A 295 15.73 -1.93 25.26
C THR A 295 16.25 -2.59 24.00
N LYS A 296 15.56 -2.34 22.86
CA LYS A 296 15.88 -2.93 21.55
C LYS A 296 16.61 -1.94 20.63
N PHE A 297 17.08 -0.81 21.15
CA PHE A 297 17.74 0.20 20.33
C PHE A 297 18.93 -0.38 19.56
N LYS A 298 19.80 -1.13 20.23
CA LYS A 298 20.98 -1.77 19.64
C LYS A 298 20.62 -2.94 18.70
N ASP A 299 19.46 -3.57 18.90
CA ASP A 299 18.96 -4.69 18.10
C ASP A 299 18.28 -4.22 16.79
N GLY A 300 18.33 -2.93 16.46
CA GLY A 300 17.81 -2.38 15.19
C GLY A 300 16.58 -1.48 15.36
N ALA A 301 16.06 -1.26 16.56
CA ALA A 301 14.91 -0.38 16.80
C ALA A 301 15.13 1.05 16.30
N TYR A 302 16.37 1.57 16.30
CA TYR A 302 16.73 2.88 15.75
C TYR A 302 16.35 3.04 14.28
N ILE A 303 16.40 1.95 13.50
CA ILE A 303 16.03 1.96 12.08
C ILE A 303 14.56 2.37 11.92
N VAL A 304 13.66 1.78 12.73
CA VAL A 304 12.23 2.09 12.68
C VAL A 304 11.94 3.49 13.19
N MET A 305 12.64 3.92 14.25
CA MET A 305 12.49 5.26 14.79
C MET A 305 12.84 6.35 13.76
N LEU A 306 13.72 6.04 12.81
CA LEU A 306 14.06 6.93 11.70
C LEU A 306 13.16 6.73 10.50
N LEU A 307 12.81 5.49 10.21
CA LEU A 307 12.02 5.12 9.02
C LEU A 307 10.56 5.60 9.12
N ILE A 308 9.93 5.52 10.30
CA ILE A 308 8.54 5.96 10.49
C ILE A 308 8.36 7.45 10.19
N PRO A 309 9.14 8.39 10.78
CA PRO A 309 9.03 9.79 10.42
C PRO A 309 9.32 10.06 8.94
N LEU A 310 10.28 9.34 8.36
CA LEU A 310 10.59 9.45 6.92
C LEU A 310 9.38 9.05 6.06
N ILE A 311 8.75 7.91 6.35
CA ILE A 311 7.55 7.47 5.64
C ILE A 311 6.42 8.48 5.82
N VAL A 312 6.18 8.98 7.04
CA VAL A 312 5.16 9.99 7.31
C VAL A 312 5.42 11.27 6.50
N ALA A 313 6.67 11.70 6.43
CA ALA A 313 7.06 12.87 5.63
C ALA A 313 6.76 12.64 4.12
N VAL A 314 7.10 11.48 3.59
CA VAL A 314 6.79 11.12 2.19
C VAL A 314 5.28 11.11 1.94
N LEU A 315 4.49 10.48 2.82
CA LEU A 315 3.04 10.45 2.71
C LEU A 315 2.43 11.86 2.77
N TRP A 316 2.96 12.72 3.63
CA TRP A 316 2.52 14.11 3.74
C TRP A 316 2.87 14.93 2.50
N LEU A 317 4.06 14.72 1.90
CA LEU A 317 4.46 15.35 0.64
C LEU A 317 3.51 14.94 -0.49
N ILE A 318 3.16 13.65 -0.59
CA ILE A 318 2.20 13.15 -1.59
C ILE A 318 0.84 13.82 -1.38
N HIS A 319 0.35 13.86 -0.13
CA HIS A 319 -0.93 14.50 0.19
C HIS A 319 -0.93 16.00 -0.15
N SER A 320 0.12 16.72 0.21
CA SER A 320 0.29 18.13 -0.10
C SER A 320 0.29 18.38 -1.61
N HIS A 321 0.96 17.52 -2.38
CA HIS A 321 0.96 17.58 -3.84
C HIS A 321 -0.46 17.42 -4.42
N TYR A 322 -1.20 16.39 -4.01
CA TYR A 322 -2.58 16.19 -4.49
C TYR A 322 -3.53 17.31 -4.07
N LYS A 323 -3.38 17.84 -2.85
CA LYS A 323 -4.16 18.99 -2.38
C LYS A 323 -3.89 20.25 -3.20
N LYS A 324 -2.63 20.54 -3.49
CA LYS A 324 -2.24 21.67 -4.36
C LYS A 324 -2.77 21.50 -5.77
N LEU A 325 -2.70 20.28 -6.31
CA LEU A 325 -3.23 19.97 -7.63
C LEU A 325 -4.76 20.13 -7.67
N ALA A 326 -5.48 19.61 -6.66
CA ALA A 326 -6.92 19.77 -6.56
C ALA A 326 -7.34 21.25 -6.47
N ALA A 327 -6.62 22.07 -5.69
CA ALA A 327 -6.87 23.50 -5.59
C ALA A 327 -6.64 24.23 -6.94
N LYS A 328 -5.61 23.82 -7.70
CA LYS A 328 -5.36 24.39 -9.04
C LYS A 328 -6.42 24.00 -10.07
N LEU A 329 -7.02 22.81 -9.92
CA LEU A 329 -8.05 22.29 -10.84
C LEU A 329 -9.48 22.60 -10.38
N SER A 330 -9.66 23.21 -9.21
CA SER A 330 -10.99 23.56 -8.68
C SER A 330 -11.61 24.69 -9.48
N LEU A 331 -12.83 24.47 -9.92
CA LEU A 331 -13.65 25.50 -10.59
C LEU A 331 -14.05 26.64 -9.65
N GLU A 332 -14.05 26.42 -8.33
CA GLU A 332 -14.35 27.46 -7.34
C GLU A 332 -13.33 28.61 -7.34
N ASN A 333 -12.09 28.33 -7.77
CA ASN A 333 -11.03 29.32 -7.94
C ASN A 333 -11.01 29.93 -9.36
N PHE A 334 -11.87 29.47 -10.25
CA PHE A 334 -12.01 29.97 -11.61
C PHE A 334 -12.94 31.19 -11.60
N GLY A 335 -12.49 32.30 -11.06
CA GLY A 335 -13.26 33.54 -10.94
C GLY A 335 -13.77 34.17 -12.25
N VAL A 336 -13.59 33.51 -13.40
CA VAL A 336 -14.03 33.94 -14.72
C VAL A 336 -14.51 32.73 -15.52
N ILE A 337 -15.67 32.86 -16.18
CA ILE A 337 -16.13 31.89 -17.19
C ILE A 337 -14.99 31.76 -18.22
N PRO A 338 -14.54 30.53 -18.54
CA PRO A 338 -13.49 30.34 -19.53
C PRO A 338 -13.88 31.05 -20.81
N PRO A 339 -12.97 31.81 -21.44
CA PRO A 339 -13.29 32.52 -22.66
C PRO A 339 -13.83 31.55 -23.70
N GLN A 340 -14.90 31.94 -24.39
CA GLN A 340 -15.43 31.14 -25.51
C GLN A 340 -14.29 30.91 -26.50
N VAL A 341 -14.22 29.71 -27.08
CA VAL A 341 -13.26 29.41 -28.14
C VAL A 341 -13.62 30.30 -29.34
N ILE A 342 -12.79 31.30 -29.59
CA ILE A 342 -12.99 32.29 -30.65
C ILE A 342 -12.37 31.79 -31.95
N ARG A 343 -11.26 31.09 -31.86
CA ARG A 343 -10.52 30.55 -32.99
C ARG A 343 -9.90 29.20 -32.65
N HIS A 344 -10.08 28.24 -33.56
CA HIS A 344 -9.47 26.93 -33.44
C HIS A 344 -8.50 26.71 -34.59
N ARG A 345 -7.22 26.70 -34.31
CA ARG A 345 -6.15 26.48 -35.28
C ARG A 345 -5.69 25.03 -35.21
N VAL A 346 -5.61 24.38 -36.36
CA VAL A 346 -5.14 22.97 -36.45
C VAL A 346 -3.83 22.95 -37.22
N ILE A 347 -2.80 22.31 -36.61
CA ILE A 347 -1.49 22.10 -37.23
C ILE A 347 -1.34 20.61 -37.46
N MET A 348 -1.04 20.22 -38.69
CA MET A 348 -0.87 18.83 -39.06
C MET A 348 0.54 18.58 -39.62
N PRO A 349 1.44 17.94 -38.89
CA PRO A 349 2.73 17.54 -39.42
C PRO A 349 2.56 16.46 -40.49
N VAL A 350 3.24 16.65 -41.64
CA VAL A 350 3.14 15.77 -42.80
C VAL A 350 4.54 15.31 -43.20
N SER A 351 4.81 14.00 -43.07
CA SER A 351 6.05 13.40 -43.56
C SER A 351 6.02 13.04 -45.05
N GLY A 352 4.81 12.81 -45.59
CA GLY A 352 4.58 12.47 -46.99
C GLY A 352 3.09 12.45 -47.30
N VAL A 353 2.71 12.42 -48.59
CA VAL A 353 1.30 12.38 -49.03
C VAL A 353 0.93 10.93 -49.36
N HIS A 354 0.14 10.31 -48.46
CA HIS A 354 -0.38 8.94 -48.57
C HIS A 354 -1.78 8.87 -47.92
N GLN A 355 -2.42 7.71 -48.00
CA GLN A 355 -3.80 7.55 -47.52
C GLN A 355 -3.99 7.97 -46.07
N GLY A 356 -3.06 7.64 -45.15
CA GLY A 356 -3.12 8.06 -43.73
C GLY A 356 -3.05 9.58 -43.60
N THR A 357 -2.23 10.27 -44.40
CA THR A 357 -2.16 11.73 -44.42
C THR A 357 -3.50 12.36 -44.84
N LEU A 358 -4.16 11.77 -45.86
CA LEU A 358 -5.46 12.26 -46.32
C LEU A 358 -6.57 12.00 -45.30
N SER A 359 -6.52 10.88 -44.58
CA SER A 359 -7.47 10.58 -43.52
C SER A 359 -7.29 11.58 -42.34
N ALA A 360 -6.06 11.87 -41.97
CA ALA A 360 -5.76 12.87 -40.94
C ALA A 360 -6.16 14.28 -41.40
N LEU A 361 -5.98 14.63 -42.68
CA LEU A 361 -6.41 15.90 -43.21
C LEU A 361 -7.95 16.06 -43.17
N ARG A 362 -8.68 15.04 -43.52
CA ARG A 362 -10.15 15.05 -43.39
C ARG A 362 -10.59 15.26 -41.95
N TYR A 363 -9.98 14.54 -41.03
CA TYR A 363 -10.25 14.72 -39.61
C TYR A 363 -9.88 16.15 -39.13
N ALA A 364 -8.73 16.66 -39.53
CA ALA A 364 -8.30 18.02 -39.20
C ALA A 364 -9.31 19.09 -39.66
N ARG A 365 -9.84 18.92 -40.86
CA ARG A 365 -10.86 19.83 -41.42
C ARG A 365 -12.23 19.72 -40.77
N MET A 366 -12.55 18.56 -40.18
CA MET A 366 -13.75 18.42 -39.33
C MET A 366 -13.64 19.22 -38.03
N LEU A 367 -12.41 19.43 -37.52
CA LEU A 367 -12.16 20.20 -36.30
C LEU A 367 -12.17 21.70 -36.51
N SER A 368 -11.65 22.19 -37.66
CA SER A 368 -11.52 23.60 -37.95
C SER A 368 -11.33 23.85 -39.44
N ASP A 369 -11.74 25.04 -39.89
CA ASP A 369 -11.41 25.58 -41.23
C ASP A 369 -9.98 26.14 -41.31
N ASP A 370 -9.37 26.50 -40.14
CA ASP A 370 -8.00 26.99 -40.04
C ASP A 370 -7.01 25.82 -39.84
N VAL A 371 -6.80 25.06 -40.91
CA VAL A 371 -5.87 23.94 -40.93
C VAL A 371 -4.59 24.32 -41.68
N THR A 372 -3.44 24.06 -41.07
CA THR A 372 -2.11 24.24 -41.68
C THR A 372 -1.36 22.93 -41.66
N ALA A 373 -1.05 22.36 -42.81
CA ALA A 373 -0.13 21.26 -42.96
C ALA A 373 1.32 21.75 -42.87
N VAL A 374 2.18 21.04 -42.19
CA VAL A 374 3.59 21.42 -41.97
C VAL A 374 4.49 20.26 -42.39
N HIS A 375 5.30 20.48 -43.41
CA HIS A 375 6.29 19.54 -43.86
C HIS A 375 7.71 19.99 -43.50
N ILE A 376 8.53 19.04 -43.01
CA ILE A 376 9.94 19.33 -42.65
C ILE A 376 10.81 18.83 -43.80
N THR A 377 11.46 19.80 -44.46
CA THR A 377 12.33 19.58 -45.60
C THR A 377 13.72 19.11 -45.11
N ILE A 378 14.06 17.88 -45.37
CA ILE A 378 15.39 17.31 -45.12
C ILE A 378 16.20 17.31 -46.44
N GLU A 379 15.56 16.89 -47.52
CA GLU A 379 16.14 16.88 -48.86
C GLU A 379 15.26 17.67 -49.82
N PRO A 380 15.86 18.58 -50.62
CA PRO A 380 15.07 19.45 -51.53
C PRO A 380 14.24 18.66 -52.55
N GLU A 381 14.74 17.52 -53.02
CA GLU A 381 14.04 16.69 -54.01
C GLU A 381 12.76 16.05 -53.46
N ASP A 382 12.76 15.66 -52.19
CA ASP A 382 11.58 15.07 -51.55
C ASP A 382 10.54 16.12 -51.19
N ALA A 383 10.98 17.32 -50.83
CA ALA A 383 10.13 18.49 -50.62
C ALA A 383 9.29 18.83 -51.87
N GLU A 384 9.93 18.82 -53.04
CA GLU A 384 9.22 19.14 -54.29
C GLU A 384 8.22 18.04 -54.68
N LYS A 385 8.52 16.76 -54.37
CA LYS A 385 7.56 15.64 -54.57
C LYS A 385 6.35 15.80 -53.64
N VAL A 386 6.57 16.15 -52.38
CA VAL A 386 5.49 16.40 -51.41
C VAL A 386 4.62 17.57 -51.85
N ARG A 387 5.23 18.67 -52.29
CA ARG A 387 4.55 19.86 -52.77
C ARG A 387 3.63 19.56 -53.94
N LYS A 388 4.15 18.92 -55.01
CA LYS A 388 3.36 18.51 -56.18
C LYS A 388 2.17 17.61 -55.85
N LYS A 389 2.42 16.62 -54.96
CA LYS A 389 1.34 15.76 -54.51
C LYS A 389 0.31 16.50 -53.66
N TRP A 390 0.75 17.45 -52.84
CA TRP A 390 -0.13 18.29 -52.02
C TRP A 390 -1.03 19.21 -52.85
N GLU A 391 -0.49 19.81 -53.90
CA GLU A 391 -1.32 20.58 -54.87
C GLU A 391 -2.49 19.81 -55.43
N THR A 392 -2.28 18.48 -55.64
CA THR A 392 -3.33 17.60 -56.16
C THR A 392 -4.28 17.09 -55.07
N TRP A 393 -3.76 16.70 -53.91
CA TRP A 393 -4.50 15.96 -52.91
C TRP A 393 -4.75 16.73 -51.59
N GLY A 394 -4.16 17.90 -51.41
CA GLY A 394 -4.26 18.70 -50.16
C GLY A 394 -5.59 19.50 -50.06
N GLU A 395 -6.49 19.35 -51.02
CA GLU A 395 -7.83 19.99 -51.01
C GLU A 395 -7.81 21.51 -50.67
N GLY A 396 -6.82 22.22 -51.16
CA GLY A 396 -6.65 23.68 -50.90
C GLY A 396 -6.12 24.05 -49.50
N THR A 397 -5.75 23.05 -48.68
CA THR A 397 -5.19 23.30 -47.36
C THR A 397 -3.76 23.84 -47.46
N ARG A 398 -3.47 24.87 -46.69
CA ARG A 398 -2.16 25.53 -46.66
C ARG A 398 -1.07 24.56 -46.25
N LEU A 399 0.01 24.47 -47.04
CA LEU A 399 1.22 23.71 -46.72
C LEU A 399 2.36 24.69 -46.39
N VAL A 400 2.97 24.49 -45.23
CA VAL A 400 4.17 25.22 -44.78
C VAL A 400 5.36 24.25 -44.87
N MET A 401 6.42 24.70 -45.52
CA MET A 401 7.67 23.93 -45.61
C MET A 401 8.66 24.53 -44.61
N LEU A 402 9.18 23.69 -43.72
CA LEU A 402 10.19 24.09 -42.74
C LEU A 402 11.54 23.44 -43.12
N ASP A 403 12.53 24.26 -43.37
CA ASP A 403 13.86 23.76 -43.70
C ASP A 403 14.59 23.23 -42.47
N SER A 404 15.18 22.04 -42.57
CA SER A 404 15.98 21.41 -41.53
C SER A 404 17.37 21.00 -42.06
N PRO A 405 18.33 21.91 -42.13
CA PRO A 405 19.65 21.64 -42.67
C PRO A 405 20.44 20.62 -41.85
N TYR A 406 20.10 20.43 -40.59
CA TYR A 406 20.73 19.44 -39.68
C TYR A 406 20.01 18.09 -39.63
N ARG A 407 19.03 17.84 -40.52
CA ARG A 407 18.23 16.61 -40.56
C ARG A 407 17.46 16.32 -39.25
N LEU A 408 17.11 17.36 -38.49
CA LEU A 408 16.31 17.24 -37.28
C LEU A 408 14.83 17.35 -37.65
N PHE A 409 14.04 16.37 -37.22
CA PHE A 409 12.58 16.35 -37.51
C PHE A 409 11.77 17.13 -36.47
N VAL A 410 12.09 16.96 -35.20
CA VAL A 410 11.25 17.41 -34.10
C VAL A 410 11.47 18.89 -33.78
N GLU A 411 12.71 19.34 -33.76
CA GLU A 411 13.09 20.67 -33.29
C GLU A 411 12.51 21.83 -34.14
N PRO A 412 12.55 21.82 -35.52
CA PRO A 412 11.95 22.85 -36.34
C PRO A 412 10.42 22.91 -36.14
N LEU A 413 9.77 21.78 -35.98
CA LEU A 413 8.33 21.69 -35.74
C LEU A 413 7.94 22.25 -34.38
N LEU A 414 8.69 21.93 -33.32
CA LEU A 414 8.47 22.46 -31.98
C LEU A 414 8.66 23.97 -31.95
N LYS A 415 9.68 24.50 -32.65
CA LYS A 415 9.91 25.93 -32.79
C LYS A 415 8.73 26.59 -33.47
N TYR A 416 8.28 26.09 -34.60
CA TYR A 416 7.12 26.60 -35.33
C TYR A 416 5.84 26.63 -34.47
N ILE A 417 5.60 25.52 -33.71
CA ILE A 417 4.45 25.43 -32.81
C ILE A 417 4.59 26.44 -31.66
N SER A 418 5.80 26.60 -31.12
CA SER A 418 6.07 27.55 -30.03
C SER A 418 5.84 29.01 -30.50
N ASP A 419 6.34 29.36 -31.68
CA ASP A 419 6.16 30.70 -32.27
C ASP A 419 4.66 31.03 -32.46
N ILE A 420 3.84 30.03 -32.88
CA ILE A 420 2.39 30.20 -33.00
C ILE A 420 1.72 30.28 -31.60
N ALA A 421 2.18 29.46 -30.65
CA ALA A 421 1.63 29.44 -29.30
C ALA A 421 1.90 30.77 -28.55
N GLU A 422 3.06 31.37 -28.74
CA GLU A 422 3.40 32.69 -28.16
C GLU A 422 2.52 33.82 -28.71
N GLN A 423 2.10 33.74 -29.98
CA GLN A 423 1.24 34.73 -30.64
C GLN A 423 -0.26 34.48 -30.36
N ARG A 424 -0.60 33.45 -29.55
CA ARG A 424 -1.98 33.05 -29.25
C ARG A 424 -2.75 34.14 -28.50
N GLN A 425 -3.95 34.42 -28.96
CA GLN A 425 -4.87 35.33 -28.27
C GLN A 425 -5.74 34.57 -27.25
N PRO A 426 -6.26 35.25 -26.19
CA PRO A 426 -7.21 34.65 -25.27
C PRO A 426 -8.43 34.07 -26.01
N GLY A 427 -8.77 32.78 -25.76
CA GLY A 427 -9.86 32.09 -26.46
C GLY A 427 -9.43 31.35 -27.74
N GLU A 428 -8.16 31.40 -28.14
CA GLU A 428 -7.63 30.63 -29.27
C GLU A 428 -7.14 29.23 -28.77
N THR A 429 -7.56 28.17 -29.45
CA THR A 429 -7.13 26.81 -29.17
C THR A 429 -6.28 26.28 -30.32
N ILE A 430 -5.17 25.63 -30.00
CA ILE A 430 -4.28 25.00 -30.98
C ILE A 430 -4.39 23.50 -30.83
N THR A 431 -4.70 22.79 -31.91
CA THR A 431 -4.71 21.32 -31.96
C THR A 431 -3.68 20.82 -32.95
N ILE A 432 -2.87 19.87 -32.53
CA ILE A 432 -1.90 19.21 -33.39
C ILE A 432 -2.46 17.84 -33.75
N VAL A 433 -2.74 17.62 -35.02
CA VAL A 433 -3.24 16.35 -35.56
C VAL A 433 -2.08 15.59 -36.16
N VAL A 434 -1.64 14.55 -35.50
CA VAL A 434 -0.49 13.72 -35.91
C VAL A 434 -0.98 12.46 -36.61
N PRO A 435 -0.69 12.29 -37.92
CA PRO A 435 -0.93 11.01 -38.58
C PRO A 435 -0.08 9.91 -37.96
N GLU A 436 -0.72 8.84 -37.47
CA GLU A 436 -0.03 7.71 -36.85
C GLU A 436 -0.34 6.45 -37.62
N PHE A 437 0.68 5.76 -38.05
CA PHE A 437 0.53 4.45 -38.70
C PHE A 437 0.50 3.35 -37.64
N VAL A 438 -0.65 2.70 -37.50
CA VAL A 438 -0.82 1.53 -36.60
C VAL A 438 -0.56 0.26 -37.40
N SER A 439 0.48 -0.46 -37.05
CA SER A 439 0.82 -1.75 -37.64
C SER A 439 -0.01 -2.86 -36.98
N ASP A 440 -0.58 -3.76 -37.80
CA ASP A 440 -1.34 -4.92 -37.34
C ASP A 440 -0.54 -5.93 -36.52
N ASN A 441 0.79 -5.89 -36.61
CA ASN A 441 1.68 -6.79 -35.89
C ASN A 441 2.55 -6.04 -34.85
N LYS A 442 2.51 -6.49 -33.60
CA LYS A 442 3.32 -5.91 -32.49
C LYS A 442 4.83 -5.94 -32.76
N LEU A 443 5.34 -6.89 -33.52
CA LEU A 443 6.75 -7.00 -33.85
C LEU A 443 7.19 -5.99 -34.91
N THR A 444 6.33 -5.64 -35.86
CA THR A 444 6.64 -4.64 -36.89
C THR A 444 6.47 -3.21 -36.39
N GLY A 445 5.69 -3.00 -35.33
CA GLY A 445 5.53 -1.70 -34.68
C GLY A 445 6.84 -1.14 -34.08
N THR A 446 7.79 -2.01 -33.72
CA THR A 446 9.10 -1.58 -33.20
C THR A 446 10.05 -1.07 -34.27
N LEU A 447 9.79 -1.34 -35.55
CA LEU A 447 10.59 -0.89 -36.69
C LEU A 447 10.21 0.52 -37.17
N HIS A 448 9.05 1.04 -36.73
CA HIS A 448 8.61 2.39 -37.09
C HIS A 448 8.94 3.37 -35.95
N THR A 449 9.63 4.45 -36.31
CA THR A 449 9.93 5.54 -35.38
C THR A 449 8.61 6.17 -34.95
N ASN A 450 8.24 6.05 -33.69
CA ASN A 450 6.99 6.62 -33.16
C ASN A 450 7.18 8.14 -32.92
N THR A 451 7.20 8.89 -34.02
CA THR A 451 7.35 10.36 -34.03
C THR A 451 6.21 11.05 -33.25
N ALA A 452 5.02 10.44 -33.24
CA ALA A 452 3.89 10.92 -32.48
C ALA A 452 4.13 10.89 -30.98
N SER A 453 4.77 9.85 -30.44
CA SER A 453 5.10 9.75 -29.03
C SER A 453 6.17 10.77 -28.60
N ILE A 454 7.17 10.99 -29.44
CA ILE A 454 8.23 11.98 -29.17
C ILE A 454 7.64 13.40 -29.16
N LEU A 455 6.82 13.75 -30.15
CA LEU A 455 6.10 15.01 -30.21
C LEU A 455 5.20 15.22 -28.98
N ARG A 456 4.45 14.18 -28.60
CA ARG A 456 3.57 14.23 -27.43
C ARG A 456 4.35 14.50 -26.15
N ASP A 457 5.47 13.85 -25.93
CA ASP A 457 6.27 13.99 -24.71
C ASP A 457 6.90 15.36 -24.61
N GLN A 458 7.33 15.95 -25.70
CA GLN A 458 7.87 17.30 -25.76
C GLN A 458 6.78 18.38 -25.60
N LEU A 459 5.62 18.21 -26.20
CA LEU A 459 4.54 19.17 -26.18
C LEU A 459 3.67 19.11 -24.91
N LYS A 460 3.73 18.03 -24.12
CA LYS A 460 3.06 17.94 -22.80
C LYS A 460 3.45 19.06 -21.83
N LEU A 461 4.59 19.67 -22.02
CA LEU A 461 5.06 20.78 -21.19
C LEU A 461 4.50 22.14 -21.62
N GLN A 462 3.85 22.22 -22.80
CA GLN A 462 3.27 23.46 -23.32
C GLN A 462 1.77 23.54 -22.98
N HIS A 463 1.38 24.61 -22.28
CA HIS A 463 -0.01 24.81 -21.85
C HIS A 463 -0.92 25.22 -23.00
N GLY A 464 -2.09 24.59 -23.11
CA GLY A 464 -3.14 25.03 -24.06
C GLY A 464 -2.98 24.49 -25.49
N ILE A 465 -2.15 23.46 -25.69
CA ILE A 465 -2.04 22.72 -26.94
C ILE A 465 -2.72 21.37 -26.74
N VAL A 466 -3.59 20.99 -27.68
CA VAL A 466 -4.23 19.66 -27.74
C VAL A 466 -3.51 18.83 -28.79
N ILE A 467 -3.24 17.56 -28.50
CA ILE A 467 -2.60 16.63 -29.45
C ILE A 467 -3.56 15.46 -29.70
N THR A 468 -3.83 15.20 -30.96
CA THR A 468 -4.68 14.12 -31.40
C THR A 468 -3.95 13.26 -32.43
N ASN A 469 -3.92 11.96 -32.22
CA ASN A 469 -3.39 10.99 -33.21
C ASN A 469 -4.52 10.43 -34.04
N VAL A 470 -4.28 10.30 -35.34
CA VAL A 470 -5.26 9.82 -36.34
C VAL A 470 -4.61 8.82 -37.29
#